data_bf5fa57f76f156b29d03e07fd66ad90d
#
_entry.id   bf5fa57f76f156b29d03e07fd66ad90d
#
_cell.length_a   1.000
_cell.length_b   1.000
_cell.length_c   1.000
_cell.angle_alpha   90.00
_cell.angle_beta   90.00
_cell.angle_gamma   90.00
#
_symmetry.space_group_name_H-M   'P 1'
#
loop_
_entity.id
_entity.type
_entity.pdbx_description
1 polymer ?
#
loop_
_entity_poly.entity_id
_entity_poly.type
_entity_poly.pdbx_seq_one_letter_code
_entity_poly.pdbx_strand_id
1 'polypeptide(L)'
;MISTVFAQPFEPLGCAACRDKTQLPFDFTMAFQPIMDLHSGRPFAYEALVRGVDGQSAATVLSWVDDAHRYRFDQACRVKAIELASRLGLAALPQCRLSINFLPNAVYRAETCIRATMEAAKEFHFPHDRIMFEVTRASS
;
A
#
# COMPACT_ATOMS: atom_id res chain seq x y z
N MET A 1 -0.22 11.16 16.42
CA MET A 1 -1.41 10.30 16.40
C MET A 1 -1.61 9.74 15.02
N ILE A 2 -1.73 8.45 14.96
CA ILE A 2 -1.84 7.74 13.69
C ILE A 2 -3.08 8.17 12.91
N SER A 3 -4.20 8.38 13.59
CA SER A 3 -5.45 8.76 12.94
C SER A 3 -5.35 10.05 12.12
N THR A 4 -4.51 10.98 12.54
CA THR A 4 -4.33 12.25 11.81
C THR A 4 -3.74 12.01 10.42
N VAL A 5 -2.83 11.05 10.30
CA VAL A 5 -2.20 10.72 9.02
C VAL A 5 -3.22 10.17 8.02
N PHE A 6 -4.21 9.43 8.51
CA PHE A 6 -5.18 8.77 7.65
C PHE A 6 -6.39 9.62 7.33
N ALA A 7 -6.57 10.71 8.04
CA ALA A 7 -7.69 11.63 7.78
C ALA A 7 -7.43 12.55 6.60
N GLN A 8 -6.19 12.62 6.12
CA GLN A 8 -5.82 13.47 4.99
C GLN A 8 -6.37 12.88 3.69
N PRO A 9 -6.95 13.70 2.82
CA PRO A 9 -7.36 13.21 1.51
C PRO A 9 -6.16 12.70 0.75
N PHE A 10 -6.36 11.62 0.05
CA PHE A 10 -5.32 11.02 -0.76
C PHE A 10 -5.40 11.56 -2.19
N GLU A 11 -4.25 12.05 -2.70
CA GLU A 11 -4.14 12.49 -4.09
C GLU A 11 -3.43 11.40 -4.88
N PRO A 12 -4.15 10.72 -5.79
CA PRO A 12 -3.51 9.68 -6.58
C PRO A 12 -2.49 10.28 -7.56
N LEU A 13 -1.47 9.49 -7.86
CA LEU A 13 -0.35 9.93 -8.68
C LEU A 13 -0.31 9.16 -10.00
N GLY A 14 0.14 9.82 -11.05
CA GLY A 14 0.71 9.21 -12.24
C GLY A 14 -0.22 8.80 -13.35
N CYS A 15 -1.44 8.32 -13.09
CA CYS A 15 -2.29 7.84 -14.17
C CYS A 15 -3.66 8.48 -14.16
N ALA A 16 -4.37 8.40 -15.31
CA ALA A 16 -5.68 9.03 -15.44
C ALA A 16 -6.69 8.47 -14.45
N ALA A 17 -6.67 7.15 -14.25
CA ALA A 17 -7.56 6.51 -13.29
C ALA A 17 -7.23 6.92 -11.86
N CYS A 18 -5.94 7.17 -11.58
CA CYS A 18 -5.52 7.62 -10.26
C CYS A 18 -5.82 9.09 -10.02
N ARG A 19 -6.05 9.84 -11.09
CA ARG A 19 -6.40 11.27 -10.98
C ARG A 19 -7.89 11.49 -10.80
N ASP A 20 -8.67 10.44 -10.82
CA ASP A 20 -10.08 10.55 -10.53
C ASP A 20 -10.22 11.14 -9.14
N LYS A 21 -10.91 12.27 -9.07
CA LYS A 21 -11.08 13.01 -7.81
C LYS A 21 -12.13 12.39 -6.90
N THR A 22 -12.74 11.29 -7.32
CA THR A 22 -13.69 10.58 -6.48
C THR A 22 -12.94 10.00 -5.30
N GLN A 23 -13.20 10.55 -4.13
CA GLN A 23 -12.59 10.05 -2.91
C GLN A 23 -13.23 8.74 -2.50
N LEU A 24 -12.45 7.91 -1.83
CA LEU A 24 -12.99 6.71 -1.23
C LEU A 24 -13.99 7.09 -0.14
N PRO A 25 -15.11 6.36 -0.03
CA PRO A 25 -16.12 6.69 0.96
C PRO A 25 -15.76 6.28 2.39
N PHE A 26 -14.54 5.83 2.63
CA PHE A 26 -14.09 5.38 3.94
C PHE A 26 -12.60 5.61 4.08
N ASP A 27 -12.13 5.65 5.32
CA ASP A 27 -10.72 5.70 5.65
C ASP A 27 -10.19 4.30 5.94
N PHE A 28 -8.88 4.14 5.80
CA PHE A 28 -8.22 2.89 6.11
C PHE A 28 -6.77 3.15 6.50
N THR A 29 -6.13 2.15 7.03
CA THR A 29 -4.73 2.20 7.42
C THR A 29 -4.03 0.91 7.02
N MET A 30 -2.74 0.80 7.34
CA MET A 30 -1.95 -0.39 7.06
C MET A 30 -1.34 -0.90 8.37
N ALA A 31 -1.33 -2.22 8.51
CA ALA A 31 -0.49 -2.89 9.49
C ALA A 31 0.73 -3.46 8.77
N PHE A 32 1.83 -3.63 9.48
CA PHE A 32 3.06 -4.15 8.89
C PHE A 32 3.46 -5.41 9.63
N GLN A 33 3.55 -6.51 8.90
CA GLN A 33 3.90 -7.80 9.47
C GLN A 33 5.30 -8.18 9.01
N PRO A 34 6.22 -8.46 9.96
CA PRO A 34 7.58 -8.81 9.58
C PRO A 34 7.64 -10.19 8.95
N ILE A 35 8.45 -10.29 7.91
CA ILE A 35 8.84 -11.56 7.30
C ILE A 35 10.28 -11.79 7.71
N MET A 36 10.51 -12.80 8.54
CA MET A 36 11.79 -13.00 9.18
C MET A 36 12.71 -13.85 8.31
N ASP A 37 13.98 -13.47 8.30
CA ASP A 37 15.05 -14.29 7.74
C ASP A 37 15.56 -15.19 8.86
N LEU A 38 15.37 -16.49 8.72
CA LEU A 38 15.76 -17.43 9.75
C LEU A 38 17.28 -17.55 9.92
N HIS A 39 18.03 -17.23 8.88
CA HIS A 39 19.49 -17.30 8.95
C HIS A 39 20.06 -16.16 9.80
N SER A 40 19.60 -14.93 9.57
CA SER A 40 20.11 -13.76 10.28
C SER A 40 19.35 -13.45 11.56
N GLY A 41 18.12 -13.95 11.71
CA GLY A 41 17.23 -13.61 12.80
C GLY A 41 16.66 -12.20 12.70
N ARG A 42 16.76 -11.57 11.54
CA ARG A 42 16.30 -10.19 11.32
C ARG A 42 15.17 -10.17 10.31
N PRO A 43 14.35 -9.12 10.34
CA PRO A 43 13.31 -8.98 9.32
C PRO A 43 13.93 -8.82 7.94
N PHE A 44 13.50 -9.67 7.03
CA PHE A 44 13.83 -9.57 5.61
C PHE A 44 12.97 -8.52 4.93
N ALA A 45 11.70 -8.44 5.32
CA ALA A 45 10.73 -7.53 4.76
C ALA A 45 9.61 -7.29 5.76
N TYR A 46 8.83 -6.24 5.51
CA TYR A 46 7.56 -6.03 6.19
C TYR A 46 6.46 -6.05 5.14
N GLU A 47 5.46 -6.86 5.36
CA GLU A 47 4.29 -6.92 4.48
C GLU A 47 3.26 -5.91 4.94
N ALA A 48 2.82 -5.04 4.03
CA ALA A 48 1.77 -4.07 4.32
C ALA A 48 0.42 -4.74 4.13
N LEU A 49 -0.40 -4.69 5.18
CA LEU A 49 -1.71 -5.33 5.21
C LEU A 49 -2.76 -4.28 5.55
N VAL A 50 -3.79 -4.18 4.70
CA VAL A 50 -4.83 -3.18 4.91
C VAL A 50 -5.64 -3.50 6.17
N ARG A 51 -6.00 -2.44 6.91
CA ARG A 51 -6.82 -2.52 8.12
C ARG A 51 -7.73 -1.31 8.16
N GLY A 52 -8.88 -1.44 8.82
CA GLY A 52 -9.69 -0.28 9.13
C GLY A 52 -9.06 0.56 10.21
N VAL A 53 -9.43 1.84 10.27
CA VAL A 53 -8.85 2.77 11.25
C VAL A 53 -9.19 2.40 12.69
N ASP A 54 -10.24 1.63 12.89
CA ASP A 54 -10.64 1.13 14.22
C ASP A 54 -10.23 -0.33 14.42
N GLY A 55 -9.28 -0.82 13.61
CA GLY A 55 -8.76 -2.18 13.75
C GLY A 55 -9.51 -3.24 12.96
N GLN A 56 -10.43 -2.86 12.08
CA GLN A 56 -11.16 -3.82 11.26
C GLN A 56 -10.21 -4.61 10.38
N SER A 57 -10.57 -5.88 10.15
CA SER A 57 -9.75 -6.79 9.35
C SER A 57 -9.70 -6.37 7.87
N ALA A 58 -8.72 -6.92 7.16
CA ALA A 58 -8.63 -6.71 5.71
C ALA A 58 -9.92 -7.14 5.01
N ALA A 59 -10.47 -8.28 5.40
CA ALA A 59 -11.70 -8.77 4.78
C ALA A 59 -12.85 -7.77 4.96
N THR A 60 -12.97 -7.18 6.14
CA THR A 60 -14.00 -6.18 6.40
C THR A 60 -13.80 -4.95 5.53
N VAL A 61 -12.57 -4.43 5.46
CA VAL A 61 -12.29 -3.25 4.64
C VAL A 61 -12.56 -3.55 3.17
N LEU A 62 -12.13 -4.70 2.69
CA LEU A 62 -12.34 -5.08 1.30
C LEU A 62 -13.84 -5.22 0.95
N SER A 63 -14.66 -5.56 1.93
CA SER A 63 -16.11 -5.63 1.71
C SER A 63 -16.73 -4.25 1.48
N TRP A 64 -16.04 -3.17 1.83
CA TRP A 64 -16.52 -1.81 1.60
C TRP A 64 -16.17 -1.30 0.20
N VAL A 65 -15.32 -2.01 -0.52
CA VAL A 65 -14.80 -1.58 -1.83
C VAL A 65 -15.71 -2.17 -2.92
N ASP A 66 -16.42 -1.30 -3.62
CA ASP A 66 -17.21 -1.72 -4.77
C ASP A 66 -16.36 -1.75 -6.04
N ASP A 67 -16.92 -2.25 -7.12
CA ASP A 67 -16.18 -2.38 -8.37
C ASP A 67 -15.73 -1.04 -8.93
N ALA A 68 -16.52 0.01 -8.71
CA ALA A 68 -16.19 1.34 -9.22
C ALA A 68 -14.96 1.93 -8.52
N HIS A 69 -14.69 1.52 -7.28
CA HIS A 69 -13.58 2.06 -6.50
C HIS A 69 -12.40 1.11 -6.36
N ARG A 70 -12.48 -0.09 -6.94
CA ARG A 70 -11.44 -1.13 -6.73
C ARG A 70 -10.05 -0.66 -7.14
N TYR A 71 -9.93 -0.12 -8.34
CA TYR A 71 -8.64 0.31 -8.85
C TYR A 71 -8.08 1.46 -8.02
N ARG A 72 -8.92 2.43 -7.69
CA ARG A 72 -8.51 3.57 -6.88
C ARG A 72 -8.09 3.13 -5.47
N PHE A 73 -8.82 2.20 -4.89
CA PHE A 73 -8.48 1.68 -3.56
C PHE A 73 -7.14 0.95 -3.59
N ASP A 74 -6.91 0.12 -4.60
CA ASP A 74 -5.65 -0.59 -4.73
C ASP A 74 -4.47 0.39 -4.84
N GLN A 75 -4.65 1.44 -5.63
CA GLN A 75 -3.65 2.49 -5.77
C GLN A 75 -3.42 3.20 -4.44
N ALA A 76 -4.49 3.54 -3.74
CA ALA A 76 -4.40 4.22 -2.45
C ALA A 76 -3.69 3.35 -1.41
N CYS A 77 -3.90 2.04 -1.44
CA CYS A 77 -3.21 1.13 -0.53
C CYS A 77 -1.70 1.17 -0.74
N ARG A 78 -1.26 1.17 -2.00
CA ARG A 78 0.18 1.19 -2.30
C ARG A 78 0.83 2.47 -1.80
N VAL A 79 0.21 3.60 -2.08
CA VAL A 79 0.75 4.88 -1.66
C VAL A 79 0.76 5.01 -0.14
N LYS A 80 -0.33 4.58 0.51
CA LYS A 80 -0.41 4.63 1.96
C LYS A 80 0.63 3.72 2.61
N ALA A 81 0.86 2.54 2.04
CA ALA A 81 1.88 1.62 2.56
C ALA A 81 3.26 2.27 2.54
N ILE A 82 3.60 2.93 1.43
CA ILE A 82 4.90 3.59 1.30
C ILE A 82 5.01 4.77 2.27
N GLU A 83 3.98 5.57 2.37
CA GLU A 83 3.96 6.71 3.29
C GLU A 83 4.16 6.26 4.72
N LEU A 84 3.39 5.29 5.17
CA LEU A 84 3.45 4.83 6.55
C LEU A 84 4.74 4.09 6.85
N ALA A 85 5.23 3.28 5.92
CA ALA A 85 6.52 2.61 6.08
C ALA A 85 7.63 3.64 6.28
N SER A 86 7.61 4.70 5.51
CA SER A 86 8.58 5.79 5.64
C SER A 86 8.47 6.46 7.01
N ARG A 87 7.25 6.79 7.42
CA ARG A 87 7.02 7.45 8.71
C ARG A 87 7.41 6.58 9.90
N LEU A 88 7.29 5.26 9.76
CA LEU A 88 7.66 4.32 10.82
C LEU A 88 9.15 4.00 10.84
N GLY A 89 9.91 4.54 9.90
CA GLY A 89 11.35 4.37 9.89
C GLY A 89 11.85 3.11 9.19
N LEU A 90 11.02 2.43 8.41
CA LEU A 90 11.45 1.23 7.70
C LEU A 90 12.57 1.52 6.71
N ALA A 91 12.60 2.73 6.14
CA ALA A 91 13.65 3.11 5.21
C ALA A 91 15.04 3.13 5.86
N ALA A 92 15.10 3.33 7.17
CA ALA A 92 16.36 3.36 7.90
C ALA A 92 16.88 1.96 8.25
N LEU A 93 16.05 0.92 8.12
CA LEU A 93 16.48 -0.45 8.40
C LEU A 93 17.27 -0.98 7.21
N PRO A 94 18.53 -1.38 7.41
CA PRO A 94 19.35 -1.84 6.28
C PRO A 94 18.75 -3.07 5.61
N GLN A 95 18.68 -3.04 4.30
CA GLN A 95 18.28 -4.18 3.48
C GLN A 95 16.88 -4.72 3.79
N CYS A 96 16.07 -3.99 4.53
CA CYS A 96 14.71 -4.41 4.81
C CYS A 96 13.79 -3.96 3.68
N ARG A 97 12.98 -4.87 3.17
CA ARG A 97 12.08 -4.62 2.05
C ARG A 97 10.68 -4.32 2.54
N LEU A 98 9.95 -3.59 1.72
CA LEU A 98 8.52 -3.38 1.91
C LEU A 98 7.78 -4.21 0.87
N SER A 99 6.92 -5.11 1.34
CA SER A 99 6.12 -5.96 0.47
C SER A 99 4.71 -5.40 0.40
N ILE A 100 4.23 -5.16 -0.81
CA ILE A 100 2.92 -4.56 -1.07
C ILE A 100 2.11 -5.50 -1.95
N ASN A 101 0.87 -5.73 -1.58
CA ASN A 101 -0.03 -6.59 -2.33
C ASN A 101 -0.78 -5.79 -3.40
N PHE A 102 -0.90 -6.37 -4.60
CA PHE A 102 -1.88 -5.94 -5.58
C PHE A 102 -3.18 -6.68 -5.33
N LEU A 103 -4.30 -5.96 -5.38
CA LEU A 103 -5.60 -6.61 -5.30
C LEU A 103 -5.84 -7.41 -6.58
N PRO A 104 -6.45 -8.60 -6.48
CA PRO A 104 -6.84 -9.34 -7.67
C PRO A 104 -7.73 -8.50 -8.57
N ASN A 105 -7.48 -8.56 -9.86
CA ASN A 105 -8.25 -7.86 -10.88
C ASN A 105 -8.19 -6.33 -10.83
N ALA A 106 -7.27 -5.76 -10.04
CA ALA A 106 -7.11 -4.32 -9.95
C ALA A 106 -5.98 -3.79 -10.83
N VAL A 107 -5.19 -4.67 -11.45
CA VAL A 107 -4.04 -4.27 -12.28
C VAL A 107 -4.53 -4.10 -13.72
N TYR A 108 -4.66 -2.85 -14.17
CA TYR A 108 -5.01 -2.56 -15.56
C TYR A 108 -3.78 -2.43 -16.44
N ARG A 109 -2.81 -1.66 -15.99
CA ARG A 109 -1.56 -1.44 -16.69
C ARG A 109 -0.44 -1.46 -15.67
N ALA A 110 0.38 -2.49 -15.74
CA ALA A 110 1.44 -2.66 -14.76
C ALA A 110 2.40 -1.48 -14.75
N GLU A 111 2.80 -0.99 -15.92
CA GLU A 111 3.75 0.12 -15.99
C GLU A 111 3.19 1.42 -15.39
N THR A 112 1.89 1.68 -15.54
CA THR A 112 1.28 2.88 -14.95
C THR A 112 1.19 2.74 -13.43
N CYS A 113 0.82 1.57 -12.95
CA CYS A 113 0.74 1.31 -11.51
C CYS A 113 2.12 1.38 -10.86
N ILE A 114 3.14 0.88 -11.55
CA ILE A 114 4.51 0.95 -11.07
C ILE A 114 5.00 2.38 -11.04
N ARG A 115 4.67 3.18 -12.07
CA ARG A 115 5.08 4.58 -12.10
C ARG A 115 4.53 5.35 -10.89
N ALA A 116 3.26 5.19 -10.59
CA ALA A 116 2.65 5.86 -9.44
C ALA A 116 3.31 5.43 -8.14
N THR A 117 3.67 4.15 -8.04
CA THR A 117 4.39 3.63 -6.88
C THR A 117 5.76 4.27 -6.76
N MET A 118 6.48 4.41 -7.86
CA MET A 118 7.81 5.03 -7.83
C MET A 118 7.73 6.52 -7.50
N GLU A 119 6.70 7.20 -7.95
CA GLU A 119 6.48 8.59 -7.57
C GLU A 119 6.22 8.73 -6.07
N ALA A 120 5.43 7.84 -5.51
CA ALA A 120 5.18 7.83 -4.07
C ALA A 120 6.47 7.54 -3.28
N ALA A 121 7.27 6.59 -3.75
CA ALA A 121 8.54 6.27 -3.10
C ALA A 121 9.46 7.49 -3.08
N LYS A 122 9.50 8.23 -4.18
CA LYS A 122 10.28 9.45 -4.26
C LYS A 122 9.73 10.53 -3.32
N GLU A 123 8.43 10.71 -3.32
CA GLU A 123 7.79 11.73 -2.48
C GLU A 123 8.05 11.47 -1.00
N PHE A 124 7.96 10.24 -0.56
CA PHE A 124 8.11 9.88 0.85
C PHE A 124 9.51 9.39 1.20
N HIS A 125 10.46 9.55 0.29
CA HIS A 125 11.87 9.21 0.51
C HIS A 125 12.09 7.76 0.90
N PHE A 126 11.35 6.85 0.28
CA PHE A 126 11.54 5.42 0.48
C PHE A 126 12.32 4.84 -0.69
N PRO A 127 13.38 4.03 -0.45
CA PRO A 127 14.17 3.46 -1.55
C PRO A 127 13.31 2.54 -2.41
N HIS A 128 13.10 2.90 -3.67
CA HIS A 128 12.22 2.13 -4.55
C HIS A 128 12.76 0.73 -4.84
N ASP A 129 14.08 0.53 -4.77
CA ASP A 129 14.70 -0.78 -5.00
C ASP A 129 14.47 -1.76 -3.84
N ARG A 130 13.84 -1.32 -2.77
CA ARG A 130 13.47 -2.19 -1.65
C ARG A 130 11.97 -2.43 -1.57
N ILE A 131 11.22 -2.05 -2.60
CA ILE A 131 9.79 -2.33 -2.68
C ILE A 131 9.58 -3.59 -3.49
N MET A 132 8.81 -4.53 -2.93
CA MET A 132 8.40 -5.76 -3.59
C MET A 132 6.90 -5.75 -3.78
N PHE A 133 6.44 -6.33 -4.88
CA PHE A 133 5.01 -6.51 -5.10
C PHE A 133 4.66 -7.99 -5.00
N GLU A 134 3.57 -8.26 -4.30
CA GLU A 134 2.98 -9.59 -4.29
C GLU A 134 1.72 -9.55 -5.15
N VAL A 135 1.69 -10.40 -6.17
CA VAL A 135 0.54 -10.50 -7.05
C VAL A 135 -0.19 -11.77 -6.69
N THR A 136 -1.37 -11.60 -6.09
CA THR A 136 -2.18 -12.74 -5.68
C THR A 136 -3.04 -13.18 -6.86
N ARG A 137 -3.07 -14.47 -7.11
CA ARG A 137 -3.96 -15.02 -8.12
C ARG A 137 -5.40 -14.84 -7.68
N ALA A 138 -6.25 -14.34 -8.58
CA ALA A 138 -7.67 -14.28 -8.27
C ALA A 138 -8.18 -15.70 -8.01
N SER A 139 -8.95 -15.86 -6.95
CA SER A 139 -9.62 -17.12 -6.67
C SER A 139 -10.62 -17.39 -7.77
N SER A 140 -10.50 -18.51 -8.42
CA SER A 140 -11.47 -18.93 -9.41
C SER A 140 -12.76 -19.40 -8.75
#